data_bbbd0c686ab0b71745553bbadc6ad186
#
_entry.id   bbbd0c686ab0b71745553bbadc6ad186
#
_cell.length_a   1.000
_cell.length_b   1.000
_cell.length_c   1.000
_cell.angle_alpha   90.00
_cell.angle_beta   90.00
_cell.angle_gamma   90.00
#
_symmetry.space_group_name_H-M   'P 1'
#
loop_
_entity.id
_entity.type
_entity.pdbx_description
1 polymer ?
#
loop_
_entity_poly.entity_id
_entity_poly.type
_entity_poly.pdbx_seq_one_letter_code
_entity_poly.pdbx_strand_id
1 'polypeptide(L)'
;MKILIGSNVHWWNAEAAYACTIAKLLQDAGHSVFVLTRPDSLNEQRLKERGLRLVTHIDLNSNNPFRLFRAYRKLKKFLLEEHIELINPHRSEGFPLFVFAARALRSLVPENPLPVIRTRGTTRLMHQHWLNRKMHSDWTDFHISAGKIVSERILSSVTIFTEKLKTIYYPVNCPQLPLGSQKDYRTEFQISANAKVLAVVGRIRPVKGQRILLQSLSKLLQEFPDLVLLMPYRDTSENEPEMQALHADISQFELEAHVRLIPEREDILSLMEFADAGVVSSVESEVICRVAVEFFSVGTPVVAFPTGCLPEIIRHAENGLLAEDQTPQALTEELRKILVD
;
A
#
# COMPACT_ATOMS: atom_id res chain seq x y z
N MET A 1 -25.28 -5.44 3.55
CA MET A 1 -25.08 -5.74 2.11
C MET A 1 -24.12 -6.91 1.94
N LYS A 2 -24.28 -7.69 0.85
CA LYS A 2 -23.31 -8.70 0.43
C LYS A 2 -22.38 -8.12 -0.65
N ILE A 3 -21.11 -8.04 -0.36
CA ILE A 3 -20.10 -7.33 -1.19
C ILE A 3 -19.04 -8.31 -1.67
N LEU A 4 -18.72 -8.29 -2.97
CA LEU A 4 -17.59 -9.01 -3.53
C LEU A 4 -16.43 -8.05 -3.84
N ILE A 5 -15.32 -8.23 -3.14
CA ILE A 5 -14.07 -7.50 -3.42
C ILE A 5 -13.16 -8.35 -4.33
N GLY A 6 -12.68 -7.76 -5.41
CA GLY A 6 -11.73 -8.41 -6.33
C GLY A 6 -10.28 -8.03 -6.03
N SER A 7 -9.48 -8.98 -5.52
CA SER A 7 -8.04 -8.84 -5.26
C SER A 7 -7.28 -10.06 -5.81
N ASN A 8 -7.40 -10.31 -7.12
CA ASN A 8 -6.92 -11.52 -7.78
C ASN A 8 -5.43 -11.45 -8.18
N VAL A 9 -4.54 -11.39 -7.17
CA VAL A 9 -3.08 -11.27 -7.34
C VAL A 9 -2.32 -12.34 -6.55
N HIS A 10 -1.06 -12.61 -6.96
CA HIS A 10 -0.20 -13.56 -6.26
C HIS A 10 0.52 -12.97 -5.04
N TRP A 11 0.92 -11.70 -5.19
CA TRP A 11 1.78 -11.01 -4.23
C TRP A 11 1.00 -10.21 -3.22
N TRP A 12 1.64 -9.94 -2.09
CA TRP A 12 1.15 -9.00 -1.09
C TRP A 12 1.87 -7.66 -1.25
N ASN A 13 1.17 -6.63 -1.69
CA ASN A 13 1.68 -5.26 -1.82
C ASN A 13 0.71 -4.25 -1.19
N ALA A 14 1.01 -2.95 -1.30
CA ALA A 14 0.17 -1.91 -0.72
C ALA A 14 -1.27 -1.92 -1.29
N GLU A 15 -1.50 -2.21 -2.57
CA GLU A 15 -2.86 -2.33 -3.14
C GLU A 15 -3.62 -3.55 -2.59
N ALA A 16 -2.94 -4.69 -2.41
CA ALA A 16 -3.54 -5.88 -1.79
C ALA A 16 -3.87 -5.61 -0.32
N ALA A 17 -2.98 -4.93 0.41
CA ALA A 17 -3.23 -4.49 1.78
C ALA A 17 -4.42 -3.52 1.85
N TYR A 18 -4.53 -2.57 0.90
CA TYR A 18 -5.67 -1.66 0.82
C TYR A 18 -6.99 -2.41 0.62
N ALA A 19 -7.05 -3.35 -0.33
CA ALA A 19 -8.22 -4.19 -0.54
C ALA A 19 -8.60 -5.00 0.72
N CYS A 20 -7.61 -5.54 1.41
CA CYS A 20 -7.79 -6.28 2.66
C CYS A 20 -8.35 -5.39 3.78
N THR A 21 -7.78 -4.20 3.97
CA THR A 21 -8.22 -3.25 5.00
C THR A 21 -9.65 -2.78 4.73
N ILE A 22 -10.01 -2.46 3.48
CA ILE A 22 -11.38 -2.13 3.10
C ILE A 22 -12.33 -3.30 3.35
N ALA A 23 -11.93 -4.53 3.00
CA ALA A 23 -12.74 -5.72 3.26
C ALA A 23 -13.02 -5.89 4.75
N LYS A 24 -12.00 -5.70 5.58
CA LYS A 24 -12.14 -5.83 7.04
C LYS A 24 -13.02 -4.73 7.63
N LEU A 25 -12.83 -3.48 7.24
CA LEU A 25 -13.66 -2.36 7.70
C LEU A 25 -15.14 -2.53 7.32
N LEU A 26 -15.40 -3.00 6.10
CA LEU A 26 -16.78 -3.30 5.66
C LEU A 26 -17.37 -4.46 6.45
N GLN A 27 -16.58 -5.50 6.75
CA GLN A 27 -17.03 -6.62 7.60
C GLN A 27 -17.35 -6.14 9.02
N ASP A 28 -16.49 -5.31 9.60
CA ASP A 28 -16.66 -4.74 10.95
C ASP A 28 -17.86 -3.77 11.02
N ALA A 29 -18.21 -3.14 9.88
CA ALA A 29 -19.43 -2.34 9.71
C ALA A 29 -20.71 -3.20 9.50
N GLY A 30 -20.64 -4.52 9.64
CA GLY A 30 -21.77 -5.44 9.56
C GLY A 30 -22.14 -5.89 8.15
N HIS A 31 -21.28 -5.66 7.15
CA HIS A 31 -21.50 -6.18 5.80
C HIS A 31 -20.99 -7.63 5.66
N SER A 32 -21.63 -8.42 4.81
CA SER A 32 -21.15 -9.75 4.42
C SER A 32 -20.16 -9.60 3.25
N VAL A 33 -18.86 -9.71 3.53
CA VAL A 33 -17.81 -9.46 2.55
C VAL A 33 -17.16 -10.75 2.08
N PHE A 34 -17.10 -10.94 0.76
CA PHE A 34 -16.34 -11.98 0.08
C PHE A 34 -15.16 -11.38 -0.64
N VAL A 35 -13.99 -12.00 -0.56
CA VAL A 35 -12.79 -11.55 -1.29
C VAL A 35 -12.39 -12.60 -2.31
N LEU A 36 -12.54 -12.26 -3.60
CA LEU A 36 -12.05 -13.10 -4.67
C LEU A 36 -10.54 -12.88 -4.81
N THR A 37 -9.79 -13.93 -4.57
CA THR A 37 -8.33 -13.93 -4.62
C THR A 37 -7.80 -15.16 -5.36
N ARG A 38 -6.54 -15.11 -5.74
CA ARG A 38 -5.89 -16.22 -6.42
C ARG A 38 -5.52 -17.32 -5.43
N PRO A 39 -5.83 -18.60 -5.73
CA PRO A 39 -5.43 -19.71 -4.87
C PRO A 39 -3.91 -19.86 -4.78
N ASP A 40 -3.44 -20.43 -3.69
CA ASP A 40 -2.02 -20.74 -3.40
C ASP A 40 -1.11 -19.50 -3.50
N SER A 41 -1.62 -18.34 -3.12
CA SER A 41 -0.94 -17.05 -3.20
C SER A 41 -0.64 -16.47 -1.82
N LEU A 42 0.41 -15.66 -1.72
CA LEU A 42 0.70 -14.90 -0.51
C LEU A 42 -0.48 -13.98 -0.13
N ASN A 43 -1.20 -13.46 -1.13
CA ASN A 43 -2.41 -12.66 -0.92
C ASN A 43 -3.50 -13.47 -0.23
N GLU A 44 -3.75 -14.71 -0.68
CA GLU A 44 -4.72 -15.61 -0.03
C GLU A 44 -4.35 -15.87 1.42
N GLN A 45 -3.10 -16.24 1.69
CA GLN A 45 -2.61 -16.49 3.03
C GLN A 45 -2.88 -15.30 3.96
N ARG A 46 -2.47 -14.11 3.55
CA ARG A 46 -2.63 -12.87 4.34
C ARG A 46 -4.09 -12.47 4.56
N LEU A 47 -4.96 -12.73 3.60
CA LEU A 47 -6.40 -12.49 3.75
C LEU A 47 -7.04 -13.50 4.72
N LYS A 48 -6.62 -14.77 4.65
CA LYS A 48 -7.09 -15.84 5.54
C LYS A 48 -6.70 -15.59 7.01
N GLU A 49 -5.46 -15.17 7.24
CA GLU A 49 -4.96 -14.77 8.58
C GLU A 49 -5.83 -13.68 9.23
N ARG A 50 -6.52 -12.85 8.43
CA ARG A 50 -7.40 -11.78 8.90
C ARG A 50 -8.87 -12.18 9.02
N GLY A 51 -9.19 -13.46 8.86
CA GLY A 51 -10.54 -13.99 9.02
C GLY A 51 -11.55 -13.55 7.96
N LEU A 52 -11.08 -13.23 6.75
CA LEU A 52 -11.95 -12.86 5.63
C LEU A 52 -12.49 -14.09 4.90
N ARG A 53 -13.72 -14.00 4.34
CA ARG A 53 -14.31 -15.05 3.50
C ARG A 53 -13.73 -15.01 2.10
N LEU A 54 -13.02 -16.07 1.70
CA LEU A 54 -12.29 -16.13 0.44
C LEU A 54 -13.04 -16.90 -0.63
N VAL A 55 -12.93 -16.41 -1.88
CA VAL A 55 -13.39 -17.07 -3.10
C VAL A 55 -12.18 -17.39 -3.95
N THR A 56 -11.71 -18.63 -3.91
CA THR A 56 -10.46 -19.08 -4.56
C THR A 56 -10.68 -19.99 -5.77
N HIS A 57 -11.89 -20.53 -5.92
CA HIS A 57 -12.25 -21.47 -7.00
C HIS A 57 -12.55 -20.79 -8.34
N ILE A 58 -12.43 -19.46 -8.43
CA ILE A 58 -12.66 -18.65 -9.63
C ILE A 58 -11.36 -17.91 -9.97
N ASP A 59 -10.60 -18.44 -10.92
CA ASP A 59 -9.37 -17.77 -11.39
C ASP A 59 -9.70 -16.87 -12.59
N LEU A 60 -9.60 -15.55 -12.38
CA LEU A 60 -9.85 -14.53 -13.41
C LEU A 60 -8.59 -14.14 -14.19
N ASN A 61 -7.46 -14.78 -13.94
CA ASN A 61 -6.17 -14.42 -14.52
C ASN A 61 -5.61 -15.55 -15.37
N SER A 62 -6.18 -15.77 -16.54
CA SER A 62 -5.72 -16.78 -17.48
C SER A 62 -5.59 -16.18 -18.89
N ASN A 63 -4.55 -16.57 -19.62
CA ASN A 63 -4.40 -16.25 -21.05
C ASN A 63 -5.18 -17.19 -21.98
N ASN A 64 -5.80 -18.25 -21.41
CA ASN A 64 -6.60 -19.20 -22.17
C ASN A 64 -8.07 -18.76 -22.22
N PRO A 65 -8.66 -18.48 -23.40
CA PRO A 65 -10.03 -17.96 -23.52
C PRO A 65 -11.08 -18.93 -23.00
N PHE A 66 -10.88 -20.25 -23.12
CA PHE A 66 -11.81 -21.26 -22.59
C PHE A 66 -11.81 -21.27 -21.04
N ARG A 67 -10.63 -21.10 -20.43
CA ARG A 67 -10.53 -20.97 -18.97
C ARG A 67 -11.18 -19.68 -18.49
N LEU A 68 -10.96 -18.57 -19.19
CA LEU A 68 -11.62 -17.29 -18.87
C LEU A 68 -13.13 -17.37 -19.02
N PHE A 69 -13.64 -18.02 -20.08
CA PHE A 69 -15.07 -18.22 -20.26
C PHE A 69 -15.68 -19.10 -19.13
N ARG A 70 -14.98 -20.15 -18.73
CA ARG A 70 -15.39 -20.99 -17.59
C ARG A 70 -15.39 -20.22 -16.28
N ALA A 71 -14.36 -19.39 -16.05
CA ALA A 71 -14.25 -18.51 -14.87
C ALA A 71 -15.39 -17.47 -14.85
N TYR A 72 -15.70 -16.85 -15.98
CA TYR A 72 -16.83 -15.95 -16.15
C TYR A 72 -18.17 -16.62 -15.79
N ARG A 73 -18.41 -17.84 -16.26
CA ARG A 73 -19.62 -18.59 -15.91
C ARG A 73 -19.70 -18.90 -14.42
N LYS A 74 -18.59 -19.31 -13.81
CA LYS A 74 -18.50 -19.54 -12.37
C LYS A 74 -18.75 -18.24 -11.58
N LEU A 75 -18.16 -17.12 -12.03
CA LEU A 75 -18.38 -15.81 -11.41
C LEU A 75 -19.86 -15.41 -11.47
N LYS A 76 -20.52 -15.50 -12.62
CA LYS A 76 -21.95 -15.21 -12.74
C LYS A 76 -22.80 -16.09 -11.81
N LYS A 77 -22.51 -17.39 -11.77
CA LYS A 77 -23.21 -18.34 -10.89
C LYS A 77 -23.03 -17.93 -9.42
N PHE A 78 -21.79 -17.66 -9.00
CA PHE A 78 -21.47 -17.21 -7.64
C PHE A 78 -22.22 -15.93 -7.26
N LEU A 79 -22.21 -14.92 -8.14
CA LEU A 79 -22.91 -13.64 -7.90
C LEU A 79 -24.41 -13.84 -7.64
N LEU A 80 -25.05 -14.76 -8.36
CA LEU A 80 -26.46 -15.09 -8.20
C LEU A 80 -26.73 -15.91 -6.93
N GLU A 81 -25.97 -16.99 -6.71
CA GLU A 81 -26.19 -17.91 -5.59
C GLU A 81 -25.93 -17.23 -4.24
N GLU A 82 -24.91 -16.40 -4.17
CA GLU A 82 -24.61 -15.64 -2.95
C GLU A 82 -25.41 -14.34 -2.82
N HIS A 83 -26.23 -13.99 -3.82
CA HIS A 83 -26.99 -12.73 -3.84
C HIS A 83 -26.10 -11.51 -3.61
N ILE A 84 -25.00 -11.41 -4.37
CA ILE A 84 -24.07 -10.28 -4.27
C ILE A 84 -24.76 -8.99 -4.70
N GLU A 85 -24.70 -7.96 -3.87
CA GLU A 85 -25.34 -6.66 -4.08
C GLU A 85 -24.37 -5.59 -4.60
N LEU A 86 -23.05 -5.80 -4.49
CA LEU A 86 -22.02 -4.87 -4.95
C LEU A 86 -20.73 -5.60 -5.30
N ILE A 87 -20.08 -5.19 -6.39
CA ILE A 87 -18.74 -5.66 -6.78
C ILE A 87 -17.75 -4.51 -6.68
N ASN A 88 -16.65 -4.74 -5.95
CA ASN A 88 -15.56 -3.78 -5.82
C ASN A 88 -14.22 -4.38 -6.26
N PRO A 89 -13.86 -4.34 -7.56
CA PRO A 89 -12.55 -4.77 -8.04
C PRO A 89 -11.47 -3.73 -7.74
N HIS A 90 -10.40 -4.14 -7.06
CA HIS A 90 -9.25 -3.29 -6.72
C HIS A 90 -8.13 -3.31 -7.77
N ARG A 91 -8.03 -4.39 -8.53
CA ARG A 91 -6.94 -4.60 -9.50
C ARG A 91 -7.46 -4.70 -10.93
N SER A 92 -6.55 -4.57 -11.90
CA SER A 92 -6.89 -4.74 -13.31
C SER A 92 -7.15 -6.20 -13.68
N GLU A 93 -6.57 -7.13 -12.92
CA GLU A 93 -6.71 -8.56 -13.10
C GLU A 93 -8.15 -8.99 -12.85
N GLY A 94 -8.79 -9.47 -13.89
CA GLY A 94 -10.19 -9.89 -13.87
C GLY A 94 -11.23 -8.75 -13.98
N PHE A 95 -10.83 -7.48 -13.96
CA PHE A 95 -11.75 -6.35 -14.03
C PHE A 95 -12.76 -6.45 -15.20
N PRO A 96 -12.38 -6.78 -16.45
CA PRO A 96 -13.35 -6.95 -17.53
C PRO A 96 -14.43 -7.99 -17.21
N LEU A 97 -14.05 -9.12 -16.58
CA LEU A 97 -15.00 -10.17 -16.26
C LEU A 97 -16.02 -9.77 -15.20
N PHE A 98 -15.62 -8.97 -14.21
CA PHE A 98 -16.55 -8.38 -13.23
C PHE A 98 -17.56 -7.47 -13.93
N VAL A 99 -17.09 -6.57 -14.79
CA VAL A 99 -17.94 -5.62 -15.52
C VAL A 99 -18.92 -6.36 -16.46
N PHE A 100 -18.45 -7.35 -17.24
CA PHE A 100 -19.30 -8.14 -18.10
C PHE A 100 -20.32 -8.97 -17.30
N ALA A 101 -19.92 -9.56 -16.17
CA ALA A 101 -20.84 -10.33 -15.33
C ALA A 101 -21.94 -9.43 -14.73
N ALA A 102 -21.57 -8.28 -14.18
CA ALA A 102 -22.54 -7.31 -13.65
C ALA A 102 -23.51 -6.84 -14.73
N ARG A 103 -23.00 -6.47 -15.93
CA ARG A 103 -23.83 -6.06 -17.04
C ARG A 103 -24.83 -7.14 -17.50
N ALA A 104 -24.35 -8.39 -17.62
CA ALA A 104 -25.22 -9.50 -18.00
C ALA A 104 -26.31 -9.76 -16.94
N LEU A 105 -26.01 -9.58 -15.66
CA LEU A 105 -26.98 -9.73 -14.58
C LEU A 105 -27.99 -8.58 -14.53
N ARG A 106 -27.58 -7.33 -14.78
CA ARG A 106 -28.50 -6.18 -14.92
C ARG A 106 -29.57 -6.40 -15.99
N SER A 107 -29.19 -7.06 -17.08
CA SER A 107 -30.15 -7.39 -18.15
C SER A 107 -31.14 -8.48 -17.76
N LEU A 108 -30.80 -9.34 -16.78
CA LEU A 108 -31.64 -10.41 -16.29
C LEU A 108 -32.55 -10.00 -15.10
N VAL A 109 -32.07 -9.06 -14.28
CA VAL A 109 -32.77 -8.56 -13.09
C VAL A 109 -32.69 -7.03 -13.09
N PRO A 110 -33.48 -6.34 -13.94
CA PRO A 110 -33.38 -4.86 -14.09
C PRO A 110 -33.73 -4.09 -12.82
N GLU A 111 -34.63 -4.60 -12.00
CA GLU A 111 -35.08 -4.01 -10.74
C GLU A 111 -34.01 -4.02 -9.63
N ASN A 112 -32.99 -4.87 -9.75
CA ASN A 112 -31.88 -4.93 -8.78
C ASN A 112 -30.53 -4.91 -9.52
N PRO A 113 -30.12 -3.75 -10.03
CA PRO A 113 -28.86 -3.62 -10.74
C PRO A 113 -27.69 -3.87 -9.81
N LEU A 114 -26.78 -4.78 -10.22
CA LEU A 114 -25.53 -5.06 -9.50
C LEU A 114 -24.48 -3.98 -9.82
N PRO A 115 -24.20 -3.04 -8.90
CA PRO A 115 -23.24 -1.98 -9.15
C PRO A 115 -21.79 -2.47 -9.11
N VAL A 116 -20.94 -1.82 -9.93
CA VAL A 116 -19.50 -2.01 -9.95
C VAL A 116 -18.83 -0.73 -9.50
N ILE A 117 -18.13 -0.79 -8.36
CA ILE A 117 -17.29 0.31 -7.85
C ILE A 117 -15.83 -0.06 -8.05
N ARG A 118 -15.16 0.63 -8.97
CA ARG A 118 -13.76 0.36 -9.29
C ARG A 118 -12.82 1.09 -8.34
N THR A 119 -12.05 0.37 -7.51
CA THR A 119 -10.97 0.97 -6.72
C THR A 119 -9.64 0.87 -7.47
N ARG A 120 -8.87 1.96 -7.45
CA ARG A 120 -7.61 2.07 -8.16
C ARG A 120 -6.51 2.67 -7.29
N GLY A 121 -5.38 1.96 -7.17
CA GLY A 121 -4.20 2.35 -6.39
C GLY A 121 -2.93 2.44 -7.23
N THR A 122 -3.02 2.85 -8.49
CA THR A 122 -1.87 2.97 -9.38
C THR A 122 -1.98 4.20 -10.29
N THR A 123 -0.86 4.86 -10.53
CA THR A 123 -0.74 6.00 -11.46
C THR A 123 -0.57 5.59 -12.92
N ARG A 124 -0.47 4.28 -13.23
CA ARG A 124 -0.38 3.81 -14.61
C ARG A 124 -1.60 4.26 -15.41
N LEU A 125 -1.38 4.81 -16.60
CA LEU A 125 -2.47 5.18 -17.52
C LEU A 125 -3.30 3.96 -17.89
N MET A 126 -4.59 4.17 -18.12
CA MET A 126 -5.48 3.14 -18.64
C MET A 126 -5.33 2.99 -20.15
N HIS A 127 -5.52 1.78 -20.66
CA HIS A 127 -5.51 1.54 -22.09
C HIS A 127 -6.60 2.34 -22.79
N GLN A 128 -6.25 2.98 -23.92
CA GLN A 128 -7.11 3.94 -24.62
C GLN A 128 -8.06 3.33 -25.65
N HIS A 129 -8.06 1.97 -25.84
CA HIS A 129 -8.96 1.36 -26.82
C HIS A 129 -10.44 1.50 -26.39
N TRP A 130 -11.33 1.56 -27.35
CA TRP A 130 -12.75 1.88 -27.17
C TRP A 130 -13.47 1.04 -26.11
N LEU A 131 -13.21 -0.27 -26.07
CA LEU A 131 -13.84 -1.19 -25.12
C LEU A 131 -13.41 -0.87 -23.67
N ASN A 132 -12.13 -0.57 -23.45
CA ASN A 132 -11.63 -0.22 -22.12
C ASN A 132 -12.24 1.12 -21.66
N ARG A 133 -12.32 2.12 -22.54
CA ARG A 133 -13.01 3.36 -22.24
C ARG A 133 -14.44 3.09 -21.82
N LYS A 134 -15.18 2.31 -22.61
CA LYS A 134 -16.59 1.99 -22.34
C LYS A 134 -16.78 1.24 -21.03
N MET A 135 -15.89 0.30 -20.68
CA MET A 135 -15.92 -0.38 -19.39
C MET A 135 -15.78 0.58 -18.21
N HIS A 136 -14.90 1.57 -18.31
CA HIS A 136 -14.66 2.53 -17.23
C HIS A 136 -15.70 3.67 -17.21
N SER A 137 -16.14 4.19 -18.36
CA SER A 137 -17.07 5.33 -18.42
C SER A 137 -18.53 4.92 -18.20
N ASP A 138 -18.98 3.87 -18.93
CA ASP A 138 -20.41 3.55 -19.05
C ASP A 138 -20.81 2.38 -18.16
N TRP A 139 -19.90 1.40 -17.96
CA TRP A 139 -20.22 0.13 -17.33
C TRP A 139 -19.71 -0.01 -15.90
N THR A 140 -18.97 0.99 -15.44
CA THR A 140 -18.57 1.16 -14.03
C THR A 140 -19.40 2.28 -13.42
N ASP A 141 -20.03 2.02 -12.30
CA ASP A 141 -20.96 2.96 -11.68
C ASP A 141 -20.24 4.05 -10.91
N PHE A 142 -19.10 3.68 -10.27
CA PHE A 142 -18.32 4.59 -9.46
C PHE A 142 -16.84 4.21 -9.43
N HIS A 143 -15.97 5.21 -9.27
CA HIS A 143 -14.52 5.04 -9.12
C HIS A 143 -14.05 5.52 -7.76
N ILE A 144 -13.17 4.74 -7.13
CA ILE A 144 -12.42 5.14 -5.95
C ILE A 144 -10.94 5.19 -6.36
N SER A 145 -10.27 6.29 -6.06
CA SER A 145 -8.83 6.44 -6.21
C SER A 145 -8.15 6.46 -4.84
N ALA A 146 -6.96 5.88 -4.73
CA ALA A 146 -6.21 5.86 -3.48
C ALA A 146 -5.47 7.19 -3.18
N GLY A 147 -5.51 8.16 -4.09
CA GLY A 147 -4.94 9.50 -3.95
C GLY A 147 -5.40 10.42 -5.07
N LYS A 148 -5.22 11.73 -4.93
CA LYS A 148 -5.61 12.74 -5.93
C LYS A 148 -4.84 12.55 -7.24
N ILE A 149 -3.55 12.27 -7.17
CA ILE A 149 -2.74 11.96 -8.36
C ILE A 149 -3.31 10.77 -9.16
N VAL A 150 -3.93 9.79 -8.49
CA VAL A 150 -4.61 8.68 -9.17
C VAL A 150 -5.92 9.16 -9.81
N SER A 151 -6.68 10.04 -9.15
CA SER A 151 -7.87 10.67 -9.72
C SER A 151 -7.53 11.40 -11.00
N GLU A 152 -6.49 12.21 -11.01
CA GLU A 152 -6.00 12.94 -12.19
C GLU A 152 -5.63 11.98 -13.33
N ARG A 153 -4.97 10.86 -13.02
CA ARG A 153 -4.64 9.81 -14.00
C ARG A 153 -5.87 9.09 -14.54
N ILE A 154 -6.91 8.90 -13.73
CA ILE A 154 -8.19 8.36 -14.19
C ILE A 154 -8.84 9.34 -15.17
N LEU A 155 -8.99 10.61 -14.78
CA LEU A 155 -9.63 11.65 -15.58
C LEU A 155 -8.89 11.93 -16.90
N SER A 156 -7.55 11.86 -16.90
CA SER A 156 -6.75 11.99 -18.13
C SER A 156 -6.83 10.78 -19.07
N SER A 157 -7.23 9.62 -18.54
CA SER A 157 -7.27 8.37 -19.31
C SER A 157 -8.65 8.08 -19.93
N VAL A 158 -9.73 8.40 -19.22
CA VAL A 158 -11.10 8.10 -19.64
C VAL A 158 -12.04 9.24 -19.26
N THR A 159 -13.07 9.44 -20.08
CA THR A 159 -14.11 10.43 -19.79
C THR A 159 -15.08 9.83 -18.78
N ILE A 160 -15.05 10.32 -17.55
CA ILE A 160 -16.03 10.03 -16.51
C ILE A 160 -16.51 11.32 -15.88
N PHE A 161 -17.73 11.31 -15.36
CA PHE A 161 -18.24 12.44 -14.58
C PHE A 161 -17.51 12.50 -13.22
N THR A 162 -17.15 13.69 -12.79
CA THR A 162 -16.39 13.90 -11.53
C THR A 162 -17.14 13.42 -10.29
N GLU A 163 -18.47 13.48 -10.30
CA GLU A 163 -19.34 12.96 -9.24
C GLU A 163 -19.29 11.42 -9.09
N LYS A 164 -18.81 10.72 -10.13
CA LYS A 164 -18.56 9.28 -10.11
C LYS A 164 -17.15 8.90 -9.65
N LEU A 165 -16.36 9.85 -9.17
CA LEU A 165 -14.99 9.62 -8.72
C LEU A 165 -14.79 10.24 -7.33
N LYS A 166 -14.26 9.45 -6.39
CA LYS A 166 -13.87 9.91 -5.07
C LYS A 166 -12.48 9.42 -4.68
N THR A 167 -11.68 10.31 -4.12
CA THR A 167 -10.42 9.93 -3.49
C THR A 167 -10.70 9.44 -2.08
N ILE A 168 -10.22 8.24 -1.77
CA ILE A 168 -10.22 7.65 -0.43
C ILE A 168 -8.80 7.15 -0.18
N TYR A 169 -8.07 7.82 0.70
CA TYR A 169 -6.71 7.42 1.08
C TYR A 169 -6.70 6.10 1.85
N TYR A 170 -5.53 5.50 2.00
CA TYR A 170 -5.38 4.27 2.77
C TYR A 170 -5.87 4.47 4.20
N PRO A 171 -6.88 3.71 4.64
CA PRO A 171 -7.36 3.79 6.01
C PRO A 171 -6.45 3.01 6.95
N VAL A 172 -6.24 3.53 8.14
CA VAL A 172 -5.50 2.88 9.21
C VAL A 172 -6.30 2.93 10.50
N ASN A 173 -6.19 1.90 11.30
CA ASN A 173 -6.70 1.93 12.66
C ASN A 173 -5.69 2.66 13.55
N CYS A 174 -6.12 3.72 14.22
CA CYS A 174 -5.29 4.37 15.23
C CYS A 174 -5.37 3.54 16.52
N PRO A 175 -4.28 2.90 16.97
CA PRO A 175 -4.28 2.17 18.23
C PRO A 175 -4.35 3.15 19.41
N GLN A 176 -4.67 2.63 20.60
CA GLN A 176 -4.46 3.41 21.81
C GLN A 176 -2.96 3.51 22.12
N LEU A 177 -2.48 4.73 22.32
CA LEU A 177 -1.09 4.99 22.64
C LEU A 177 -0.90 5.24 24.15
N PRO A 178 0.25 4.91 24.72
CA PRO A 178 1.33 4.16 24.10
C PRO A 178 0.94 2.71 23.81
N LEU A 179 1.54 2.08 22.79
CA LEU A 179 1.26 0.68 22.41
C LEU A 179 1.65 -0.33 23.52
N GLY A 180 2.30 0.15 24.56
CA GLY A 180 2.62 -0.65 25.74
C GLY A 180 3.55 -1.83 25.44
N SER A 181 4.42 -1.67 24.44
CA SER A 181 5.45 -2.68 24.18
C SER A 181 6.28 -2.89 25.45
N GLN A 182 6.28 -4.10 25.99
CA GLN A 182 7.17 -4.49 27.09
C GLN A 182 8.63 -4.63 26.61
N LYS A 183 8.89 -4.44 25.32
CA LYS A 183 10.21 -4.60 24.71
C LYS A 183 11.04 -3.35 24.91
N ASP A 184 12.20 -3.55 25.52
CA ASP A 184 13.24 -2.53 25.56
C ASP A 184 14.04 -2.54 24.25
N TYR A 185 13.58 -1.77 23.26
CA TYR A 185 14.25 -1.64 21.96
C TYR A 185 15.64 -1.02 22.06
N ARG A 186 15.92 -0.19 23.11
CA ARG A 186 17.25 0.34 23.32
C ARG A 186 18.24 -0.77 23.64
N THR A 187 17.88 -1.66 24.54
CA THR A 187 18.71 -2.84 24.86
C THR A 187 18.74 -3.82 23.69
N GLU A 188 17.60 -4.13 23.05
CA GLU A 188 17.53 -5.08 21.92
C GLU A 188 18.47 -4.67 20.77
N PHE A 189 18.49 -3.39 20.42
CA PHE A 189 19.27 -2.88 19.29
C PHE A 189 20.58 -2.18 19.68
N GLN A 190 20.97 -2.24 20.96
CA GLN A 190 22.20 -1.63 21.50
C GLN A 190 22.24 -0.12 21.19
N ILE A 191 21.15 0.59 21.50
CA ILE A 191 20.98 2.02 21.27
C ILE A 191 21.27 2.76 22.58
N SER A 192 22.15 3.74 22.57
CA SER A 192 22.44 4.56 23.75
C SER A 192 21.20 5.36 24.22
N ALA A 193 21.14 5.66 25.53
CA ALA A 193 19.95 6.24 26.16
C ALA A 193 19.49 7.55 25.47
N ASN A 194 20.43 8.36 25.03
CA ASN A 194 20.18 9.67 24.41
C ASN A 194 20.23 9.68 22.88
N ALA A 195 20.50 8.52 22.25
CA ALA A 195 20.56 8.44 20.80
C ALA A 195 19.18 8.71 20.17
N LYS A 196 19.18 9.52 19.13
CA LYS A 196 18.03 9.71 18.24
C LYS A 196 17.87 8.50 17.33
N VAL A 197 16.63 8.16 16.99
CA VAL A 197 16.28 6.97 16.23
C VAL A 197 15.43 7.32 15.02
N LEU A 198 15.91 7.00 13.84
CA LEU A 198 15.14 7.03 12.61
C LEU A 198 14.66 5.63 12.26
N ALA A 199 13.52 5.52 11.60
CA ALA A 199 13.05 4.24 11.07
C ALA A 199 12.61 4.35 9.62
N VAL A 200 13.05 3.41 8.76
CA VAL A 200 12.58 3.23 7.39
C VAL A 200 12.06 1.82 7.21
N VAL A 201 10.78 1.69 6.88
CA VAL A 201 10.10 0.38 6.81
C VAL A 201 9.74 0.03 5.38
N GLY A 202 10.12 -1.15 4.93
CA GLY A 202 9.72 -1.62 3.60
C GLY A 202 10.64 -2.67 3.02
N ARG A 203 10.30 -3.13 1.81
CA ARG A 203 11.17 -4.03 1.04
C ARG A 203 12.42 -3.29 0.60
N ILE A 204 13.56 -3.97 0.60
CA ILE A 204 14.78 -3.42 0.04
C ILE A 204 14.67 -3.49 -1.49
N ARG A 205 14.47 -2.34 -2.11
CA ARG A 205 14.29 -2.21 -3.58
C ARG A 205 14.75 -0.81 -4.04
N PRO A 206 15.25 -0.65 -5.27
CA PRO A 206 15.71 0.65 -5.78
C PRO A 206 14.67 1.76 -5.62
N VAL A 207 13.40 1.44 -5.93
CA VAL A 207 12.26 2.38 -5.84
C VAL A 207 11.98 2.90 -4.43
N LYS A 208 12.54 2.26 -3.39
CA LYS A 208 12.37 2.66 -1.99
C LYS A 208 13.44 3.62 -1.49
N GLY A 209 14.52 3.82 -2.24
CA GLY A 209 15.53 4.83 -2.00
C GLY A 209 16.34 4.68 -0.71
N GLN A 210 16.38 3.46 -0.12
CA GLN A 210 17.14 3.23 1.12
C GLN A 210 18.61 3.61 0.97
N ARG A 211 19.21 3.36 -0.20
CA ARG A 211 20.60 3.70 -0.48
C ARG A 211 20.85 5.22 -0.51
N ILE A 212 19.84 6.02 -0.93
CA ILE A 212 19.90 7.49 -0.84
C ILE A 212 19.83 7.92 0.64
N LEU A 213 18.99 7.24 1.43
CA LEU A 213 18.91 7.49 2.87
C LEU A 213 20.24 7.20 3.59
N LEU A 214 20.98 6.15 3.21
CA LEU A 214 22.31 5.89 3.78
C LEU A 214 23.31 7.04 3.51
N GLN A 215 23.26 7.65 2.33
CA GLN A 215 24.07 8.83 2.02
C GLN A 215 23.66 10.04 2.86
N SER A 216 22.39 10.20 3.18
CA SER A 216 21.90 11.24 4.09
C SER A 216 22.35 10.96 5.53
N LEU A 217 22.27 9.71 5.97
CA LEU A 217 22.68 9.28 7.31
C LEU A 217 24.17 9.57 7.54
N SER A 218 25.05 9.26 6.58
CA SER A 218 26.49 9.50 6.72
C SER A 218 26.82 10.99 6.94
N LYS A 219 26.02 11.90 6.37
CA LYS A 219 26.17 13.34 6.60
C LYS A 219 25.64 13.76 7.97
N LEU A 220 24.50 13.21 8.39
CA LEU A 220 23.90 13.52 9.69
C LEU A 220 24.76 13.08 10.88
N LEU A 221 25.53 12.00 10.74
CA LEU A 221 26.43 11.50 11.78
C LEU A 221 27.55 12.48 12.18
N GLN A 222 27.87 13.47 11.33
CA GLN A 222 28.80 14.54 11.68
C GLN A 222 28.24 15.46 12.78
N GLU A 223 26.92 15.57 12.88
CA GLU A 223 26.20 16.42 13.85
C GLU A 223 25.55 15.58 14.96
N PHE A 224 25.13 14.37 14.65
CA PHE A 224 24.44 13.42 15.54
C PHE A 224 25.22 12.10 15.60
N PRO A 225 26.35 12.03 16.31
CA PRO A 225 27.25 10.87 16.29
C PRO A 225 26.65 9.58 16.85
N ASP A 226 25.57 9.67 17.65
CA ASP A 226 24.88 8.51 18.22
C ASP A 226 23.60 8.13 17.45
N LEU A 227 23.31 8.78 16.30
CA LEU A 227 22.10 8.54 15.51
C LEU A 227 22.03 7.09 15.02
N VAL A 228 20.87 6.46 15.19
CA VAL A 228 20.62 5.09 14.75
C VAL A 228 19.47 5.05 13.73
N LEU A 229 19.65 4.27 12.67
CA LEU A 229 18.65 3.98 11.66
C LEU A 229 18.17 2.53 11.81
N LEU A 230 16.89 2.35 12.15
CA LEU A 230 16.23 1.07 12.13
C LEU A 230 15.65 0.82 10.73
N MET A 231 15.97 -0.33 10.12
CA MET A 231 15.50 -0.72 8.80
C MET A 231 14.75 -2.06 8.82
N PRO A 232 13.52 -2.10 9.33
CA PRO A 232 12.68 -3.28 9.21
C PRO A 232 12.35 -3.57 7.75
N TYR A 233 12.69 -4.78 7.30
CA TYR A 233 12.46 -5.21 5.93
C TYR A 233 11.74 -6.56 5.86
N ARG A 234 11.14 -6.84 4.72
CA ARG A 234 10.48 -8.11 4.41
C ARG A 234 10.57 -8.41 2.92
N ASP A 235 10.23 -9.63 2.55
CA ASP A 235 10.17 -10.07 1.14
C ASP A 235 11.46 -9.74 0.36
N THR A 236 12.62 -9.78 1.02
CA THR A 236 13.93 -9.52 0.42
C THR A 236 14.91 -10.56 0.95
N SER A 237 15.51 -11.33 0.05
CA SER A 237 16.55 -12.30 0.40
C SER A 237 17.91 -11.61 0.52
N GLU A 238 18.77 -12.11 1.41
CA GLU A 238 20.15 -11.66 1.55
C GLU A 238 20.95 -11.81 0.23
N ASN A 239 20.57 -12.74 -0.62
CA ASN A 239 21.19 -12.97 -1.90
C ASN A 239 20.66 -12.05 -3.02
N GLU A 240 19.68 -11.21 -2.78
CA GLU A 240 19.19 -10.28 -3.80
C GLU A 240 20.21 -9.16 -4.06
N PRO A 241 20.42 -8.77 -5.33
CA PRO A 241 21.42 -7.76 -5.69
C PRO A 241 21.27 -6.45 -4.93
N GLU A 242 20.03 -6.03 -4.64
CA GLU A 242 19.77 -4.77 -3.92
C GLU A 242 20.16 -4.87 -2.44
N MET A 243 19.97 -6.03 -1.80
CA MET A 243 20.44 -6.26 -0.43
C MET A 243 21.96 -6.25 -0.37
N GLN A 244 22.63 -6.90 -1.33
CA GLN A 244 24.08 -6.87 -1.41
C GLN A 244 24.62 -5.45 -1.64
N ALA A 245 23.96 -4.66 -2.51
CA ALA A 245 24.32 -3.28 -2.75
C ALA A 245 24.11 -2.40 -1.50
N LEU A 246 23.05 -2.67 -0.72
CA LEU A 246 22.80 -1.99 0.55
C LEU A 246 23.90 -2.28 1.57
N HIS A 247 24.31 -3.55 1.71
CA HIS A 247 25.44 -3.92 2.59
C HIS A 247 26.76 -3.25 2.14
N ALA A 248 27.01 -3.20 0.84
CA ALA A 248 28.18 -2.51 0.30
C ALA A 248 28.17 -1.00 0.63
N ASP A 249 27.01 -0.33 0.51
CA ASP A 249 26.87 1.08 0.89
C ASP A 249 27.04 1.30 2.40
N ILE A 250 26.49 0.40 3.24
CA ILE A 250 26.69 0.45 4.70
C ILE A 250 28.18 0.43 5.03
N SER A 251 28.90 -0.50 4.41
CA SER A 251 30.35 -0.63 4.64
C SER A 251 31.14 0.54 4.04
N GLN A 252 30.80 0.98 2.83
CA GLN A 252 31.46 2.11 2.17
C GLN A 252 31.34 3.41 2.98
N PHE A 253 30.22 3.63 3.66
CA PHE A 253 29.97 4.82 4.46
C PHE A 253 30.27 4.63 5.94
N GLU A 254 30.82 3.48 6.35
CA GLU A 254 31.19 3.15 7.74
C GLU A 254 29.98 3.24 8.70
N LEU A 255 28.83 2.68 8.27
CA LEU A 255 27.54 2.80 8.97
C LEU A 255 27.16 1.56 9.80
N GLU A 256 28.03 0.57 9.94
CA GLU A 256 27.74 -0.70 10.64
C GLU A 256 27.28 -0.50 12.09
N ALA A 257 27.85 0.49 12.77
CA ALA A 257 27.45 0.84 14.13
C ALA A 257 26.10 1.57 14.23
N HIS A 258 25.60 2.11 13.12
CA HIS A 258 24.46 3.03 13.08
C HIS A 258 23.21 2.45 12.41
N VAL A 259 23.35 1.41 11.58
CA VAL A 259 22.23 0.78 10.87
C VAL A 259 21.89 -0.55 11.50
N ARG A 260 20.58 -0.78 11.72
CA ARG A 260 20.03 -2.07 12.17
C ARG A 260 19.11 -2.63 11.08
N LEU A 261 19.60 -3.61 10.32
CA LEU A 261 18.77 -4.38 9.39
C LEU A 261 17.94 -5.38 10.20
N ILE A 262 16.62 -5.26 10.13
CA ILE A 262 15.71 -6.01 10.99
C ILE A 262 14.76 -6.82 10.09
N PRO A 263 14.80 -8.16 10.14
CA PRO A 263 13.83 -9.00 9.42
C PRO A 263 12.38 -8.70 9.82
N GLU A 264 11.41 -9.16 9.00
CA GLU A 264 9.97 -8.97 9.25
C GLU A 264 9.60 -9.39 10.69
N ARG A 265 8.84 -8.49 11.36
CA ARG A 265 8.39 -8.70 12.73
C ARG A 265 6.94 -8.25 12.92
N GLU A 266 6.28 -8.82 13.92
CA GLU A 266 4.86 -8.56 14.20
C GLU A 266 4.64 -7.22 14.92
N ASP A 267 5.60 -6.76 15.73
CA ASP A 267 5.53 -5.55 16.56
C ASP A 267 6.00 -4.29 15.80
N ILE A 268 5.79 -4.24 14.49
CA ILE A 268 6.27 -3.15 13.64
C ILE A 268 5.71 -1.78 14.04
N LEU A 269 4.45 -1.70 14.50
CA LEU A 269 3.87 -0.43 14.94
C LEU A 269 4.53 0.07 16.22
N SER A 270 4.87 -0.83 17.16
CA SER A 270 5.61 -0.44 18.38
C SER A 270 7.02 0.05 18.06
N LEU A 271 7.66 -0.53 17.05
CA LEU A 271 8.96 -0.06 16.58
C LEU A 271 8.84 1.30 15.85
N MET A 272 7.75 1.52 15.12
CA MET A 272 7.46 2.83 14.53
C MET A 272 7.20 3.89 15.62
N GLU A 273 6.44 3.56 16.68
CA GLU A 273 6.23 4.44 17.83
C GLU A 273 7.51 4.79 18.58
N PHE A 274 8.45 3.85 18.65
CA PHE A 274 9.73 4.03 19.32
C PHE A 274 10.67 5.00 18.58
N ALA A 275 10.52 5.16 17.27
CA ALA A 275 11.38 6.04 16.48
C ALA A 275 11.02 7.52 16.68
N ASP A 276 12.02 8.40 16.72
CA ASP A 276 11.83 9.85 16.74
C ASP A 276 11.23 10.36 15.42
N ALA A 277 11.57 9.71 14.28
CA ALA A 277 10.95 9.99 12.99
C ALA A 277 10.96 8.78 12.06
N GLY A 278 9.89 8.65 11.27
CA GLY A 278 9.80 7.74 10.14
C GLY A 278 10.37 8.37 8.86
N VAL A 279 11.03 7.58 8.03
CA VAL A 279 11.55 8.06 6.75
C VAL A 279 10.90 7.30 5.59
N VAL A 280 10.39 8.05 4.59
CA VAL A 280 9.88 7.49 3.35
C VAL A 280 10.66 8.04 2.16
N SER A 281 11.78 7.39 1.87
CA SER A 281 12.73 7.78 0.82
C SER A 281 12.37 7.26 -0.59
N SER A 282 11.13 6.85 -0.82
CA SER A 282 10.67 6.29 -2.11
C SER A 282 10.84 7.30 -3.26
N VAL A 283 11.40 6.85 -4.40
CA VAL A 283 11.76 7.73 -5.54
C VAL A 283 10.84 7.64 -6.75
N GLU A 284 10.20 6.48 -7.01
CA GLU A 284 9.40 6.29 -8.23
C GLU A 284 7.89 6.19 -7.98
N SER A 285 7.48 5.53 -6.95
CA SER A 285 6.07 5.21 -6.72
C SER A 285 5.75 5.08 -5.24
N GLU A 286 4.91 5.99 -4.75
CA GLU A 286 4.31 5.93 -3.43
C GLU A 286 2.85 6.36 -3.52
N VAL A 287 1.98 5.44 -3.94
CA VAL A 287 0.57 5.76 -4.29
C VAL A 287 -0.38 5.52 -3.12
N ILE A 288 -0.15 4.46 -2.37
CA ILE A 288 -1.00 4.09 -1.21
C ILE A 288 -0.49 4.75 0.08
N CYS A 289 0.79 5.09 0.12
CA CYS A 289 1.48 5.74 1.25
C CYS A 289 1.29 5.01 2.60
N ARG A 290 1.14 3.69 2.55
CA ARG A 290 0.78 2.87 3.70
C ARG A 290 1.71 3.11 4.89
N VAL A 291 3.03 3.07 4.66
CA VAL A 291 4.04 3.22 5.72
C VAL A 291 3.97 4.58 6.39
N ALA A 292 3.79 5.66 5.62
CA ALA A 292 3.64 7.00 6.18
C ALA A 292 2.39 7.09 7.08
N VAL A 293 1.26 6.52 6.62
CA VAL A 293 0.01 6.52 7.40
C VAL A 293 0.14 5.64 8.66
N GLU A 294 0.89 4.54 8.60
CA GLU A 294 1.18 3.70 9.76
C GLU A 294 2.03 4.44 10.81
N PHE A 295 3.05 5.21 10.40
CA PHE A 295 3.78 6.11 11.32
C PHE A 295 2.86 7.15 11.96
N PHE A 296 2.01 7.80 11.17
CA PHE A 296 1.06 8.77 11.73
C PHE A 296 0.10 8.14 12.74
N SER A 297 -0.30 6.89 12.53
CA SER A 297 -1.23 6.19 13.44
C SER A 297 -0.65 5.96 14.84
N VAL A 298 0.66 6.00 14.97
CA VAL A 298 1.38 5.86 16.25
C VAL A 298 2.01 7.18 16.72
N GLY A 299 1.66 8.31 16.10
CA GLY A 299 2.12 9.64 16.50
C GLY A 299 3.53 9.99 16.04
N THR A 300 4.19 9.18 15.23
CA THR A 300 5.55 9.43 14.75
C THR A 300 5.51 10.29 13.49
N PRO A 301 6.21 11.44 13.46
CA PRO A 301 6.31 12.30 12.29
C PRO A 301 7.10 11.64 11.17
N VAL A 302 6.85 12.06 9.92
CA VAL A 302 7.49 11.45 8.75
C VAL A 302 8.28 12.49 7.96
N VAL A 303 9.53 12.16 7.61
CA VAL A 303 10.30 12.88 6.59
C VAL A 303 10.25 12.08 5.29
N ALA A 304 9.89 12.71 4.19
CA ALA A 304 9.72 12.01 2.94
C ALA A 304 10.17 12.80 1.71
N PHE A 305 10.48 12.08 0.64
CA PHE A 305 10.56 12.67 -0.69
C PHE A 305 9.16 13.04 -1.21
N PRO A 306 9.03 14.07 -2.09
CA PRO A 306 7.75 14.49 -2.65
C PRO A 306 7.26 13.53 -3.74
N THR A 307 7.12 12.24 -3.41
CA THR A 307 6.83 11.15 -4.35
C THR A 307 5.37 10.70 -4.25
N GLY A 308 4.71 10.57 -5.38
CA GLY A 308 3.35 10.02 -5.48
C GLY A 308 2.33 10.79 -4.67
N CYS A 309 1.63 10.11 -3.75
CA CYS A 309 0.63 10.70 -2.87
C CYS A 309 1.22 11.29 -1.56
N LEU A 310 2.52 11.19 -1.30
CA LEU A 310 3.11 11.72 -0.07
C LEU A 310 2.83 13.22 0.13
N PRO A 311 2.94 14.09 -0.90
CA PRO A 311 2.59 15.51 -0.75
C PRO A 311 1.09 15.77 -0.47
N GLU A 312 0.24 14.78 -0.65
CA GLU A 312 -1.20 14.90 -0.39
C GLU A 312 -1.56 14.61 1.07
N ILE A 313 -0.72 13.83 1.77
CA ILE A 313 -0.97 13.38 3.15
C ILE A 313 0.00 13.96 4.18
N ILE A 314 1.20 14.38 3.75
CA ILE A 314 2.16 15.08 4.61
C ILE A 314 1.86 16.58 4.54
N ARG A 315 1.43 17.13 5.66
CA ARG A 315 1.28 18.57 5.86
C ARG A 315 2.57 19.07 6.50
N HIS A 316 3.36 19.79 5.69
CA HIS A 316 4.69 20.27 6.09
C HIS A 316 4.64 21.04 7.42
N ALA A 317 5.54 20.70 8.33
CA ALA A 317 5.64 21.24 9.70
C ALA A 317 4.42 20.96 10.62
N GLU A 318 3.43 20.13 10.20
CA GLU A 318 2.33 19.70 11.07
C GLU A 318 2.45 18.24 11.49
N ASN A 319 2.58 17.33 10.50
CA ASN A 319 2.68 15.89 10.74
C ASN A 319 3.95 15.27 10.14
N GLY A 320 4.81 16.10 9.56
CA GLY A 320 6.06 15.67 8.94
C GLY A 320 6.66 16.73 8.05
N LEU A 321 7.74 16.38 7.36
CA LEU A 321 8.49 17.28 6.48
C LEU A 321 8.63 16.63 5.09
N LEU A 322 8.55 17.45 4.05
CA LEU A 322 8.80 17.03 2.67
C LEU A 322 10.12 17.65 2.20
N ALA A 323 11.05 16.81 1.76
CA ALA A 323 12.25 17.26 1.10
C ALA A 323 11.91 18.02 -0.20
N GLU A 324 12.73 18.97 -0.59
CA GLU A 324 12.50 19.78 -1.79
C GLU A 324 12.57 18.92 -3.07
N ASP A 325 13.51 17.99 -3.08
CA ASP A 325 13.71 17.04 -4.17
C ASP A 325 14.15 15.65 -3.66
N GLN A 326 14.46 14.72 -4.58
CA GLN A 326 14.86 13.35 -4.26
C GLN A 326 16.37 13.19 -4.13
N THR A 327 17.06 14.17 -3.55
CA THR A 327 18.51 14.11 -3.32
C THR A 327 18.85 13.79 -1.87
N PRO A 328 20.04 13.19 -1.61
CA PRO A 328 20.52 13.00 -0.25
C PRO A 328 20.63 14.32 0.53
N GLN A 329 20.96 15.41 -0.15
CA GLN A 329 21.12 16.73 0.47
C GLN A 329 19.78 17.25 1.01
N ALA A 330 18.73 17.27 0.16
CA ALA A 330 17.41 17.74 0.55
C ALA A 330 16.82 16.89 1.69
N LEU A 331 17.04 15.56 1.64
CA LEU A 331 16.59 14.66 2.72
C LEU A 331 17.35 14.95 4.03
N THR A 332 18.67 15.18 3.97
CA THR A 332 19.50 15.53 5.14
C THR A 332 19.01 16.80 5.82
N GLU A 333 18.65 17.83 5.06
CA GLU A 333 18.17 19.11 5.58
C GLU A 333 16.87 18.96 6.35
N GLU A 334 15.91 18.18 5.84
CA GLU A 334 14.64 17.97 6.52
C GLU A 334 14.79 17.04 7.73
N LEU A 335 15.63 15.99 7.65
CA LEU A 335 15.92 15.13 8.79
C LEU A 335 16.62 15.90 9.92
N ARG A 336 17.54 16.80 9.60
CA ARG A 336 18.19 17.66 10.59
C ARG A 336 17.18 18.47 11.41
N LYS A 337 16.16 19.05 10.77
CA LYS A 337 15.14 19.86 11.45
C LYS A 337 14.40 19.03 12.51
N ILE A 338 13.99 17.80 12.18
CA ILE A 338 13.29 16.90 13.13
C ILE A 338 14.23 16.42 14.26
N LEU A 339 15.51 16.24 14.00
CA LEU A 339 16.43 15.71 15.01
C LEU A 339 16.88 16.78 16.03
N VAL A 340 16.74 18.06 15.70
CA VAL A 340 17.06 19.20 16.60
C VAL A 340 15.91 19.52 17.54
N ASP A 341 14.65 19.32 17.10
CA ASP A 341 13.45 19.53 17.91
C ASP A 341 13.25 18.37 18.92
#